data_0c755bd79b1c9fca81594e0c8199cab7
#
_entry.id   0c755bd79b1c9fca81594e0c8199cab7
#
_cell.length_a   1.000
_cell.length_b   1.000
_cell.length_c   1.000
_cell.angle_alpha   90.00
_cell.angle_beta   90.00
_cell.angle_gamma   90.00
#
_symmetry.space_group_name_H-M   'P 1'
#
loop_
_entity.id
_entity.type
_entity.pdbx_description
1 polymer ?
#
loop_
_entity_poly.entity_id
_entity_poly.type
_entity_poly.pdbx_seq_one_letter_code
_entity_poly.pdbx_strand_id
1 'polypeptide(L)'
;MTRSDKFIAAVKSEFPDDRLTWQKAVPTFHPESSDDAASFFKLANRMKQQIFITGFGNNIDPEGEPFVDMVSVRTDRLNNMLKIAAEDFYITTGSGYPLLEINKQLAEHKLWLPHSSLPYVGSVGGSIAGGLNAELNGHDFPLKKYFIRAEIVTPEGDIITPGSTCFKSVSGYDIIKIFAGSWGLLGLIVSATFRVMPDSAADEFNAMRMKPFDRENFLEGLREENCNADAAYSRKIKIKFDPTHILPIV
;
A
#
# COMPACT_ATOMS: atom_id res chain seq x y z
N MET A 1 -4.69 4.24 32.46
CA MET A 1 -4.29 3.37 31.35
C MET A 1 -5.17 3.74 30.18
N THR A 2 -4.60 4.33 29.16
CA THR A 2 -5.32 4.76 27.94
C THR A 2 -5.80 3.55 27.13
N ARG A 3 -6.61 3.77 26.09
CA ARG A 3 -6.98 2.70 25.16
C ARG A 3 -5.74 2.15 24.48
N SER A 4 -4.86 3.02 24.04
CA SER A 4 -3.59 2.67 23.39
C SER A 4 -2.69 1.83 24.30
N ASP A 5 -2.57 2.15 25.61
CA ASP A 5 -1.77 1.36 26.53
C ASP A 5 -2.28 -0.08 26.67
N LYS A 6 -3.62 -0.25 26.73
CA LYS A 6 -4.23 -1.60 26.81
C LYS A 6 -4.00 -2.38 25.52
N PHE A 7 -4.10 -1.70 24.36
CA PHE A 7 -3.85 -2.31 23.06
C PHE A 7 -2.38 -2.75 22.93
N ILE A 8 -1.43 -1.89 23.30
CA ILE A 8 -0.01 -2.20 23.29
C ILE A 8 0.30 -3.41 24.19
N ALA A 9 -0.31 -3.49 25.37
CA ALA A 9 -0.15 -4.65 26.26
C ALA A 9 -0.70 -5.94 25.60
N ALA A 10 -1.83 -5.87 24.91
CA ALA A 10 -2.40 -7.01 24.18
C ALA A 10 -1.50 -7.43 23.00
N VAL A 11 -0.97 -6.48 22.21
CA VAL A 11 -0.01 -6.77 21.14
C VAL A 11 1.21 -7.51 21.69
N LYS A 12 1.80 -7.04 22.79
CA LYS A 12 2.95 -7.71 23.43
C LYS A 12 2.64 -9.12 23.96
N SER A 13 1.38 -9.42 24.26
CA SER A 13 0.98 -10.76 24.69
C SER A 13 0.65 -11.72 23.54
N GLU A 14 0.23 -11.21 22.38
CA GLU A 14 -0.21 -12.00 21.24
C GLU A 14 0.88 -12.16 20.15
N PHE A 15 1.89 -11.26 20.14
CA PHE A 15 2.94 -11.23 19.12
C PHE A 15 4.34 -11.25 19.75
N PRO A 16 5.38 -11.69 19.01
CA PRO A 16 6.77 -11.58 19.43
C PRO A 16 7.17 -10.14 19.77
N ASP A 17 8.03 -9.96 20.77
CA ASP A 17 8.43 -8.63 21.26
C ASP A 17 9.04 -7.74 20.20
N ASP A 18 9.73 -8.31 19.20
CA ASP A 18 10.39 -7.60 18.12
C ASP A 18 9.43 -7.06 17.06
N ARG A 19 8.13 -7.45 17.12
CA ARG A 19 7.08 -6.93 16.22
C ARG A 19 6.62 -5.53 16.57
N LEU A 20 6.82 -5.08 17.79
CA LEU A 20 6.39 -3.76 18.26
C LEU A 20 7.60 -2.91 18.63
N THR A 21 7.78 -1.83 17.92
CA THR A 21 8.84 -0.84 18.18
C THR A 21 8.22 0.53 18.46
N TRP A 22 9.07 1.50 18.75
CA TRP A 22 8.66 2.89 18.89
C TRP A 22 9.41 3.71 17.88
N GLN A 23 8.67 4.43 17.04
CA GLN A 23 9.23 5.42 16.13
C GLN A 23 8.93 6.80 16.69
N LYS A 24 9.96 7.46 17.26
CA LYS A 24 9.77 8.61 18.12
C LYS A 24 8.78 8.26 19.25
N ALA A 25 7.65 8.97 19.38
CA ALA A 25 6.62 8.69 20.38
C ALA A 25 5.51 7.72 19.92
N VAL A 26 5.56 7.23 18.67
CA VAL A 26 4.48 6.45 18.06
C VAL A 26 4.78 4.95 18.14
N PRO A 27 3.91 4.15 18.79
CA PRO A 27 4.03 2.69 18.77
C PRO A 27 3.80 2.17 17.35
N THR A 28 4.72 1.32 16.87
CA THR A 28 4.74 0.86 15.50
C THR A 28 4.83 -0.66 15.45
N PHE A 29 3.84 -1.28 14.82
CA PHE A 29 3.80 -2.72 14.58
C PHE A 29 4.40 -3.05 13.21
N HIS A 30 5.21 -4.12 13.15
CA HIS A 30 5.90 -4.58 11.95
C HIS A 30 5.46 -6.01 11.60
N PRO A 31 4.44 -6.21 10.76
CA PRO A 31 4.06 -7.53 10.30
C PRO A 31 5.15 -8.13 9.39
N GLU A 32 5.35 -9.46 9.47
CA GLU A 32 6.23 -10.22 8.59
C GLU A 32 5.47 -11.12 7.60
N SER A 33 4.16 -11.26 7.83
CA SER A 33 3.27 -12.06 6.97
C SER A 33 1.87 -11.44 6.88
N SER A 34 1.07 -11.97 5.96
CA SER A 34 -0.36 -11.65 5.87
C SER A 34 -1.12 -12.07 7.11
N ASP A 35 -0.77 -13.21 7.71
CA ASP A 35 -1.41 -13.71 8.94
C ASP A 35 -1.09 -12.82 10.14
N ASP A 36 0.16 -12.35 10.28
CA ASP A 36 0.53 -11.37 11.30
C ASP A 36 -0.31 -10.10 11.17
N ALA A 37 -0.37 -9.56 9.96
CA ALA A 37 -1.15 -8.36 9.67
C ALA A 37 -2.65 -8.57 9.95
N ALA A 38 -3.22 -9.68 9.48
CA ALA A 38 -4.63 -10.02 9.69
C ALA A 38 -4.97 -10.14 11.18
N SER A 39 -4.12 -10.83 11.95
CA SER A 39 -4.29 -10.99 13.41
C SER A 39 -4.22 -9.65 14.13
N PHE A 40 -3.29 -8.79 13.75
CA PHE A 40 -3.16 -7.44 14.31
C PHE A 40 -4.41 -6.57 14.00
N PHE A 41 -4.92 -6.61 12.76
CA PHE A 41 -6.12 -5.86 12.38
C PHE A 41 -7.37 -6.38 13.14
N LYS A 42 -7.51 -7.70 13.31
CA LYS A 42 -8.58 -8.29 14.14
C LYS A 42 -8.49 -7.83 15.59
N LEU A 43 -7.27 -7.77 16.15
CA LEU A 43 -7.05 -7.26 17.49
C LEU A 43 -7.44 -5.77 17.59
N ALA A 44 -7.03 -4.96 16.61
CA ALA A 44 -7.37 -3.54 16.55
C ALA A 44 -8.90 -3.33 16.49
N ASN A 45 -9.60 -4.11 15.66
CA ASN A 45 -11.07 -4.09 15.59
C ASN A 45 -11.73 -4.46 16.93
N ARG A 46 -11.30 -5.57 17.54
CA ARG A 46 -11.82 -6.05 18.83
C ARG A 46 -11.69 -5.00 19.92
N MET A 47 -10.60 -4.26 19.92
CA MET A 47 -10.29 -3.24 20.93
C MET A 47 -10.69 -1.82 20.48
N LYS A 48 -11.20 -1.66 19.27
CA LYS A 48 -11.56 -0.37 18.67
C LYS A 48 -10.38 0.61 18.64
N GLN A 49 -9.15 0.10 18.45
CA GLN A 49 -7.95 0.90 18.36
C GLN A 49 -7.80 1.41 16.93
N GLN A 50 -7.67 2.72 16.78
CA GLN A 50 -7.33 3.31 15.50
C GLN A 50 -5.86 3.06 15.17
N ILE A 51 -5.60 2.73 13.90
CA ILE A 51 -4.29 2.43 13.35
C ILE A 51 -4.10 3.20 12.05
N PHE A 52 -2.86 3.42 11.64
CA PHE A 52 -2.54 3.94 10.32
C PHE A 52 -1.40 3.16 9.66
N ILE A 53 -1.41 3.10 8.34
CA ILE A 53 -0.49 2.28 7.56
C ILE A 53 0.62 3.15 6.99
N THR A 54 1.86 2.70 7.16
CA THR A 54 3.05 3.35 6.58
C THR A 54 3.90 2.37 5.78
N GLY A 55 4.53 2.86 4.71
CA GLY A 55 5.66 2.19 4.07
C GLY A 55 6.97 2.56 4.78
N PHE A 56 7.88 3.26 4.09
CA PHE A 56 9.11 3.77 4.73
C PHE A 56 8.90 5.05 5.56
N GLY A 57 7.69 5.61 5.57
CA GLY A 57 7.37 6.80 6.36
C GLY A 57 7.77 8.14 5.72
N ASN A 58 8.13 8.14 4.43
CA ASN A 58 8.64 9.34 3.76
C ASN A 58 7.58 10.45 3.54
N ASN A 59 6.29 10.08 3.50
CA ASN A 59 5.18 10.97 3.15
C ASN A 59 4.17 11.19 4.30
N ILE A 60 4.46 10.69 5.50
CA ILE A 60 3.59 10.80 6.67
C ILE A 60 4.42 11.29 7.86
N ASP A 61 3.96 12.34 8.51
CA ASP A 61 4.46 12.72 9.84
C ASP A 61 3.59 12.02 10.90
N PRO A 62 4.09 10.97 11.55
CA PRO A 62 3.30 10.21 12.51
C PRO A 62 3.01 10.95 13.81
N GLU A 63 3.71 12.05 14.10
CA GLU A 63 3.50 12.89 15.29
C GLU A 63 2.50 14.03 15.04
N GLY A 64 2.08 14.22 13.77
CA GLY A 64 1.11 15.25 13.39
C GLY A 64 -0.34 14.79 13.61
N GLU A 65 -1.23 15.75 13.78
CA GLU A 65 -2.66 15.51 13.60
C GLU A 65 -2.90 14.93 12.19
N PRO A 66 -3.74 13.90 11.99
CA PRO A 66 -4.71 13.32 12.93
C PRO A 66 -4.26 12.00 13.60
N PHE A 67 -2.96 11.71 13.69
CA PHE A 67 -2.44 10.40 14.11
C PHE A 67 -2.24 10.24 15.62
N VAL A 68 -2.62 11.25 16.40
CA VAL A 68 -2.54 11.23 17.87
C VAL A 68 -3.35 10.06 18.41
N ASP A 69 -2.76 9.29 19.36
CA ASP A 69 -3.34 8.08 19.95
C ASP A 69 -3.54 6.88 18.99
N MET A 70 -3.07 6.97 17.75
CA MET A 70 -3.07 5.84 16.82
C MET A 70 -1.82 4.97 16.98
N VAL A 71 -1.90 3.74 16.47
CA VAL A 71 -0.76 2.83 16.35
C VAL A 71 -0.40 2.70 14.88
N SER A 72 0.88 2.87 14.56
CA SER A 72 1.38 2.70 13.19
C SER A 72 1.50 1.21 12.84
N VAL A 73 1.19 0.86 11.60
CA VAL A 73 1.52 -0.44 10.99
C VAL A 73 2.50 -0.19 9.86
N ARG A 74 3.72 -0.66 10.00
CA ARG A 74 4.78 -0.42 9.02
C ARG A 74 5.10 -1.67 8.23
N THR A 75 5.12 -1.53 6.90
CA THR A 75 5.28 -2.67 5.99
C THR A 75 6.73 -3.06 5.70
N ASP A 76 7.70 -2.44 6.35
CA ASP A 76 9.14 -2.60 6.07
C ASP A 76 9.67 -4.04 6.18
N ARG A 77 9.04 -4.89 7.02
CA ARG A 77 9.40 -6.31 7.12
C ARG A 77 8.68 -7.21 6.10
N LEU A 78 7.70 -6.70 5.37
CA LEU A 78 7.10 -7.36 4.22
C LEU A 78 7.95 -7.11 2.97
N ASN A 79 9.23 -7.44 3.03
CA ASN A 79 10.24 -7.01 2.06
C ASN A 79 10.84 -8.13 1.20
N ASN A 80 10.21 -9.28 1.15
CA ASN A 80 10.67 -10.41 0.38
C ASN A 80 10.34 -10.26 -1.12
N MET A 81 11.26 -10.68 -1.99
CA MET A 81 10.98 -10.98 -3.38
C MET A 81 10.31 -12.34 -3.43
N LEU A 82 9.04 -12.40 -3.83
CA LEU A 82 8.24 -13.62 -3.76
C LEU A 82 8.35 -14.47 -5.03
N LYS A 83 8.30 -13.83 -6.22
CA LYS A 83 8.30 -14.54 -7.50
C LYS A 83 8.69 -13.63 -8.66
N ILE A 84 9.58 -14.13 -9.53
CA ILE A 84 9.77 -13.62 -10.89
C ILE A 84 9.30 -14.69 -11.85
N ALA A 85 8.26 -14.41 -12.63
CA ALA A 85 7.74 -15.27 -13.68
C ALA A 85 8.11 -14.65 -15.03
N ALA A 86 9.34 -14.91 -15.46
CA ALA A 86 9.93 -14.27 -16.63
C ALA A 86 9.18 -14.59 -17.93
N GLU A 87 8.75 -15.84 -18.09
CA GLU A 87 7.99 -16.28 -19.27
C GLU A 87 6.59 -15.64 -19.35
N ASP A 88 6.01 -15.30 -18.22
CA ASP A 88 4.68 -14.70 -18.09
C ASP A 88 4.72 -13.17 -17.94
N PHE A 89 5.91 -12.57 -17.96
CA PHE A 89 6.12 -11.13 -17.83
C PHE A 89 5.50 -10.50 -16.57
N TYR A 90 5.69 -11.12 -15.40
CA TYR A 90 5.30 -10.49 -14.14
C TYR A 90 6.28 -10.79 -12.99
N ILE A 91 6.24 -9.89 -12.00
CA ILE A 91 6.99 -10.01 -10.75
C ILE A 91 6.03 -9.81 -9.57
N THR A 92 6.20 -10.61 -8.52
CA THR A 92 5.49 -10.46 -7.25
C THR A 92 6.49 -10.19 -6.14
N THR A 93 6.21 -9.16 -5.35
CA THR A 93 7.08 -8.73 -4.25
C THR A 93 6.27 -8.30 -3.05
N GLY A 94 6.85 -8.37 -1.87
CA GLY A 94 6.27 -7.81 -0.66
C GLY A 94 6.14 -6.29 -0.73
N SER A 95 5.17 -5.73 -0.02
CA SER A 95 4.88 -4.30 -0.06
C SER A 95 5.97 -3.42 0.57
N GLY A 96 6.78 -3.98 1.47
CA GLY A 96 7.94 -3.33 2.07
C GLY A 96 9.20 -3.40 1.21
N TYR A 97 9.17 -4.09 0.06
CA TYR A 97 10.32 -4.15 -0.83
C TYR A 97 10.61 -2.77 -1.44
N PRO A 98 11.88 -2.32 -1.51
CA PRO A 98 12.21 -1.04 -2.15
C PRO A 98 11.91 -1.09 -3.66
N LEU A 99 11.06 -0.16 -4.14
CA LEU A 99 10.68 -0.15 -5.56
C LEU A 99 11.89 0.01 -6.49
N LEU A 100 12.90 0.79 -6.09
CA LEU A 100 14.16 1.01 -6.84
C LEU A 100 14.97 -0.28 -7.08
N GLU A 101 14.82 -1.28 -6.22
CA GLU A 101 15.62 -2.50 -6.29
C GLU A 101 15.03 -3.54 -7.26
N ILE A 102 13.79 -3.34 -7.72
CA ILE A 102 13.09 -4.31 -8.59
C ILE A 102 13.86 -4.54 -9.89
N ASN A 103 14.32 -3.48 -10.56
CA ASN A 103 15.02 -3.63 -11.84
C ASN A 103 16.37 -4.33 -11.71
N LYS A 104 17.03 -4.25 -10.54
CA LYS A 104 18.25 -5.04 -10.29
C LYS A 104 17.98 -6.54 -10.31
N GLN A 105 16.82 -6.96 -9.76
CA GLN A 105 16.42 -8.36 -9.78
C GLN A 105 15.94 -8.81 -11.16
N LEU A 106 15.26 -7.93 -11.90
CA LEU A 106 14.74 -8.20 -13.22
C LEU A 106 15.84 -8.27 -14.31
N ALA A 107 16.97 -7.61 -14.10
CA ALA A 107 18.07 -7.53 -15.08
C ALA A 107 18.61 -8.91 -15.50
N GLU A 108 18.70 -9.88 -14.57
CA GLU A 108 19.13 -11.24 -14.86
C GLU A 108 18.18 -11.97 -15.83
N HIS A 109 16.93 -11.52 -15.89
CA HIS A 109 15.87 -12.06 -16.76
C HIS A 109 15.64 -11.22 -18.01
N LYS A 110 16.42 -10.17 -18.26
CA LYS A 110 16.22 -9.19 -19.34
C LYS A 110 14.83 -8.56 -19.31
N LEU A 111 14.34 -8.28 -18.12
CA LEU A 111 13.06 -7.67 -17.85
C LEU A 111 13.21 -6.34 -17.12
N TRP A 112 12.18 -5.51 -17.19
CA TRP A 112 12.21 -4.16 -16.68
C TRP A 112 10.83 -3.65 -16.25
N LEU A 113 10.79 -2.86 -15.16
CA LEU A 113 9.62 -2.13 -14.68
C LEU A 113 9.94 -0.63 -14.75
N PRO A 114 9.23 0.17 -15.57
CA PRO A 114 9.56 1.59 -15.77
C PRO A 114 9.69 2.39 -14.49
N HIS A 115 8.71 2.28 -13.59
CA HIS A 115 8.66 3.05 -12.34
C HIS A 115 9.78 2.74 -11.35
N SER A 116 10.43 1.58 -11.46
CA SER A 116 11.60 1.23 -10.66
C SER A 116 12.85 2.05 -11.03
N SER A 117 12.83 2.79 -12.13
CA SER A 117 13.91 3.70 -12.55
C SER A 117 13.71 5.13 -12.07
N LEU A 118 12.56 5.46 -11.47
CA LEU A 118 12.28 6.81 -10.98
C LEU A 118 13.07 7.10 -9.70
N PRO A 119 13.63 8.31 -9.53
CA PRO A 119 14.32 8.70 -8.32
C PRO A 119 13.31 8.88 -7.16
N TYR A 120 13.81 8.73 -5.93
CA TYR A 120 13.07 9.05 -4.69
C TYR A 120 11.79 8.26 -4.44
N VAL A 121 11.58 7.12 -5.10
CA VAL A 121 10.47 6.22 -4.79
C VAL A 121 10.77 5.44 -3.51
N GLY A 122 9.72 5.12 -2.77
CA GLY A 122 9.80 4.40 -1.50
C GLY A 122 9.61 2.89 -1.63
N SER A 123 8.85 2.33 -0.69
CA SER A 123 8.43 0.93 -0.76
C SER A 123 7.40 0.70 -1.85
N VAL A 124 7.28 -0.55 -2.31
CA VAL A 124 6.26 -0.98 -3.27
C VAL A 124 4.85 -0.61 -2.80
N GLY A 125 4.49 -0.97 -1.56
CA GLY A 125 3.17 -0.67 -1.00
C GLY A 125 2.92 0.83 -0.88
N GLY A 126 3.92 1.59 -0.42
CA GLY A 126 3.84 3.06 -0.32
C GLY A 126 3.67 3.72 -1.68
N SER A 127 4.36 3.22 -2.72
CA SER A 127 4.24 3.74 -4.08
C SER A 127 2.88 3.46 -4.71
N ILE A 128 2.30 2.28 -4.45
CA ILE A 128 0.93 1.96 -4.89
C ILE A 128 -0.07 2.81 -4.13
N ALA A 129 -0.03 2.77 -2.80
CA ALA A 129 -0.99 3.46 -1.94
C ALA A 129 -0.96 4.98 -2.15
N GLY A 130 0.21 5.57 -2.34
CA GLY A 130 0.36 6.99 -2.69
C GLY A 130 -0.03 7.33 -4.12
N GLY A 131 -0.33 6.34 -4.96
CA GLY A 131 -0.72 6.58 -6.35
C GLY A 131 0.43 7.05 -7.22
N LEU A 132 1.64 6.48 -7.07
CA LEU A 132 2.81 6.87 -7.86
C LEU A 132 2.47 7.05 -9.33
N ASN A 133 2.66 8.26 -9.80
CA ASN A 133 2.44 8.66 -11.18
C ASN A 133 3.73 9.25 -11.76
N ALA A 134 3.92 9.03 -13.05
CA ALA A 134 4.97 9.65 -13.83
C ALA A 134 4.34 10.38 -15.03
N GLU A 135 5.14 11.21 -15.66
CA GLU A 135 4.87 11.80 -16.96
C GLU A 135 5.85 11.25 -17.97
N LEU A 136 5.35 10.85 -19.11
CA LEU A 136 6.13 10.41 -20.26
C LEU A 136 5.59 11.12 -21.53
N ASN A 137 6.42 11.91 -22.17
CA ASN A 137 6.05 12.65 -23.40
C ASN A 137 4.77 13.50 -23.25
N GLY A 138 4.59 14.14 -22.09
CA GLY A 138 3.43 14.99 -21.80
C GLY A 138 2.15 14.23 -21.40
N HIS A 139 2.24 12.91 -21.20
CA HIS A 139 1.10 12.08 -20.82
C HIS A 139 1.33 11.40 -19.45
N ASP A 140 0.24 11.22 -18.72
CA ASP A 140 0.25 10.51 -17.44
C ASP A 140 0.60 9.03 -17.63
N PHE A 141 1.54 8.58 -16.79
CA PHE A 141 2.06 7.23 -16.80
C PHE A 141 2.04 6.63 -15.39
N PRO A 142 0.85 6.32 -14.83
CA PRO A 142 0.71 5.88 -13.46
C PRO A 142 1.14 4.42 -13.25
N LEU A 143 1.75 4.12 -12.09
CA LEU A 143 2.15 2.78 -11.68
C LEU A 143 0.98 1.78 -11.72
N LYS A 144 -0.25 2.23 -11.45
CA LYS A 144 -1.46 1.40 -11.51
C LYS A 144 -1.70 0.71 -12.85
N LYS A 145 -1.09 1.16 -13.96
CA LYS A 145 -1.15 0.48 -15.27
C LYS A 145 -0.45 -0.88 -15.24
N TYR A 146 0.59 -1.02 -14.42
CA TYR A 146 1.38 -2.23 -14.27
C TYR A 146 0.94 -3.10 -13.10
N PHE A 147 0.22 -2.55 -12.15
CA PHE A 147 -0.29 -3.24 -10.96
C PHE A 147 -1.47 -4.13 -11.32
N ILE A 148 -1.28 -5.46 -11.26
CA ILE A 148 -2.23 -6.45 -11.78
C ILE A 148 -2.83 -7.37 -10.73
N ARG A 149 -2.19 -7.56 -9.57
CA ARG A 149 -2.68 -8.39 -8.47
C ARG A 149 -2.06 -7.93 -7.16
N ALA A 150 -2.77 -8.14 -6.05
CA ALA A 150 -2.23 -7.97 -4.72
C ALA A 150 -2.76 -9.02 -3.74
N GLU A 151 -2.07 -9.15 -2.61
CA GLU A 151 -2.61 -9.70 -1.39
C GLU A 151 -2.80 -8.53 -0.41
N ILE A 152 -3.98 -8.42 0.16
CA ILE A 152 -4.41 -7.27 0.95
C ILE A 152 -5.08 -7.76 2.21
N VAL A 153 -4.75 -7.17 3.35
CA VAL A 153 -5.49 -7.31 4.60
C VAL A 153 -6.48 -6.16 4.70
N THR A 154 -7.77 -6.51 4.77
CA THR A 154 -8.85 -5.53 4.96
C THR A 154 -8.83 -4.96 6.37
N PRO A 155 -9.48 -3.82 6.63
CA PRO A 155 -9.62 -3.31 7.98
C PRO A 155 -10.27 -4.28 8.96
N GLU A 156 -11.11 -5.20 8.51
CA GLU A 156 -11.71 -6.25 9.34
C GLU A 156 -10.74 -7.42 9.64
N GLY A 157 -9.57 -7.41 9.01
CA GLY A 157 -8.54 -8.45 9.18
C GLY A 157 -8.75 -9.67 8.28
N ASP A 158 -9.51 -9.54 7.21
CA ASP A 158 -9.65 -10.58 6.20
C ASP A 158 -8.57 -10.44 5.13
N ILE A 159 -8.04 -11.57 4.67
CA ILE A 159 -7.06 -11.60 3.59
C ILE A 159 -7.80 -11.78 2.27
N ILE A 160 -7.61 -10.83 1.35
CA ILE A 160 -8.18 -10.89 0.01
C ILE A 160 -7.07 -10.82 -1.04
N THR A 161 -7.31 -11.42 -2.20
CA THR A 161 -6.35 -11.44 -3.32
C THR A 161 -6.97 -10.91 -4.62
N PRO A 162 -7.28 -9.61 -4.69
CA PRO A 162 -7.86 -9.02 -5.89
C PRO A 162 -6.86 -8.98 -7.06
N GLY A 163 -7.41 -9.01 -8.27
CA GLY A 163 -6.65 -9.00 -9.51
C GLY A 163 -6.30 -10.39 -10.01
N SER A 164 -5.60 -10.46 -11.14
CA SER A 164 -5.22 -11.72 -11.80
C SER A 164 -3.95 -11.54 -12.62
N THR A 165 -3.15 -12.61 -12.70
CA THR A 165 -2.02 -12.71 -13.63
C THR A 165 -2.44 -13.23 -15.01
N CYS A 166 -3.69 -13.68 -15.18
CA CYS A 166 -4.21 -14.19 -16.45
C CYS A 166 -4.61 -13.05 -17.39
N PHE A 167 -4.24 -13.14 -18.66
CA PHE A 167 -4.52 -12.13 -19.71
C PHE A 167 -6.02 -11.94 -20.03
N LYS A 168 -6.88 -12.89 -19.67
CA LYS A 168 -8.33 -12.87 -19.95
C LYS A 168 -9.15 -12.98 -18.66
N SER A 169 -8.90 -12.11 -17.69
CA SER A 169 -9.84 -11.98 -16.58
C SER A 169 -11.05 -11.15 -17.04
N VAL A 170 -12.14 -11.81 -17.38
CA VAL A 170 -13.42 -11.20 -17.84
C VAL A 170 -14.32 -10.87 -16.64
N SER A 171 -13.87 -11.14 -15.43
CA SER A 171 -14.69 -10.98 -14.24
C SER A 171 -14.53 -9.58 -13.64
N GLY A 172 -15.54 -8.77 -13.93
CA GLY A 172 -15.96 -7.70 -13.03
C GLY A 172 -14.96 -6.54 -12.85
N TYR A 173 -15.42 -5.56 -12.13
CA TYR A 173 -14.69 -4.36 -11.77
C TYR A 173 -13.28 -4.67 -11.25
N ASP A 174 -12.28 -3.96 -11.77
CA ASP A 174 -10.87 -4.09 -11.39
C ASP A 174 -10.64 -3.48 -9.99
N ILE A 175 -11.20 -4.17 -8.99
CA ILE A 175 -11.18 -3.72 -7.57
C ILE A 175 -9.76 -3.38 -7.11
N ILE A 176 -8.74 -4.03 -7.66
CA ILE A 176 -7.36 -3.75 -7.29
C ILE A 176 -6.97 -2.28 -7.53
N LYS A 177 -7.55 -1.64 -8.55
CA LYS A 177 -7.20 -0.26 -8.93
C LYS A 177 -7.64 0.79 -7.90
N ILE A 178 -8.61 0.48 -7.02
CA ILE A 178 -9.02 1.40 -5.97
C ILE A 178 -7.97 1.53 -4.86
N PHE A 179 -7.09 0.53 -4.70
CA PHE A 179 -6.01 0.59 -3.73
C PHE A 179 -4.85 1.48 -4.18
N ALA A 180 -4.72 1.72 -5.50
CA ALA A 180 -3.74 2.66 -6.03
C ALA A 180 -4.22 4.11 -5.80
N GLY A 181 -3.50 4.84 -4.97
CA GLY A 181 -3.88 6.19 -4.54
C GLY A 181 -4.80 6.23 -3.32
N SER A 182 -5.03 5.10 -2.64
CA SER A 182 -5.91 5.03 -1.45
C SER A 182 -5.25 5.50 -0.15
N TRP A 183 -3.97 5.83 -0.16
CA TRP A 183 -3.19 6.27 1.01
C TRP A 183 -3.28 5.34 2.24
N GLY A 184 -3.54 4.04 2.01
CA GLY A 184 -3.70 3.07 3.08
C GLY A 184 -5.05 3.11 3.80
N LEU A 185 -6.02 3.88 3.32
CA LEU A 185 -7.33 4.05 3.97
C LEU A 185 -8.32 2.92 3.67
N LEU A 186 -7.99 1.99 2.78
CA LEU A 186 -8.87 0.87 2.40
C LEU A 186 -8.35 -0.49 2.87
N GLY A 187 -7.13 -0.55 3.40
CA GLY A 187 -6.49 -1.78 3.86
C GLY A 187 -4.99 -1.78 3.63
N LEU A 188 -4.32 -2.81 4.16
CA LEU A 188 -2.87 -2.97 4.08
C LEU A 188 -2.53 -3.87 2.89
N ILE A 189 -1.77 -3.35 1.94
CA ILE A 189 -1.18 -4.14 0.86
C ILE A 189 -0.02 -4.94 1.46
N VAL A 190 -0.12 -6.28 1.41
CA VAL A 190 0.94 -7.19 1.89
C VAL A 190 1.92 -7.52 0.77
N SER A 191 1.40 -7.84 -0.40
CA SER A 191 2.21 -8.09 -1.59
C SER A 191 1.56 -7.51 -2.84
N ALA A 192 2.38 -7.27 -3.86
CA ALA A 192 1.93 -6.74 -5.13
C ALA A 192 2.57 -7.47 -6.31
N THR A 193 1.78 -7.69 -7.36
CA THR A 193 2.24 -8.23 -8.63
C THR A 193 2.17 -7.16 -9.70
N PHE A 194 3.28 -6.98 -10.40
CA PHE A 194 3.38 -6.05 -11.52
C PHE A 194 3.62 -6.79 -12.82
N ARG A 195 2.98 -6.33 -13.87
CA ARG A 195 3.42 -6.64 -15.22
C ARG A 195 4.77 -5.96 -15.47
N VAL A 196 5.68 -6.69 -16.09
CA VAL A 196 6.99 -6.19 -16.51
C VAL A 196 7.10 -6.27 -18.03
N MET A 197 8.14 -5.68 -18.58
CA MET A 197 8.38 -5.64 -20.02
C MET A 197 9.84 -6.03 -20.31
N PRO A 198 10.18 -6.37 -21.56
CA PRO A 198 11.59 -6.59 -21.93
C PRO A 198 12.43 -5.35 -21.65
N ASP A 199 13.67 -5.54 -21.23
CA ASP A 199 14.62 -4.45 -20.95
C ASP A 199 14.96 -3.63 -22.19
N SER A 200 14.83 -4.23 -23.40
CA SER A 200 14.98 -3.53 -24.69
C SER A 200 14.02 -2.35 -24.87
N ALA A 201 12.93 -2.30 -24.11
CA ALA A 201 12.01 -1.17 -24.13
C ALA A 201 12.45 -0.01 -23.23
N ALA A 202 13.50 -0.16 -22.42
CA ALA A 202 13.90 0.84 -21.42
C ALA A 202 14.20 2.23 -22.02
N ASP A 203 14.78 2.27 -23.21
CA ASP A 203 15.13 3.52 -23.88
C ASP A 203 13.90 4.39 -24.22
N GLU A 204 12.75 3.78 -24.46
CA GLU A 204 11.49 4.50 -24.75
C GLU A 204 11.03 5.35 -23.53
N PHE A 205 11.52 5.03 -22.33
CA PHE A 205 11.14 5.66 -21.07
C PHE A 205 12.19 6.62 -20.50
N ASN A 206 13.23 6.93 -21.24
CA ASN A 206 14.30 7.84 -20.79
C ASN A 206 13.79 9.25 -20.42
N ALA A 207 12.68 9.68 -21.00
CA ALA A 207 12.04 10.96 -20.74
C ALA A 207 11.05 10.91 -19.56
N MET A 208 10.89 9.75 -18.92
CA MET A 208 9.93 9.58 -17.81
C MET A 208 10.36 10.35 -16.57
N ARG A 209 9.45 11.13 -16.01
CA ARG A 209 9.68 11.94 -14.79
C ARG A 209 8.60 11.66 -13.76
N MET A 210 9.01 11.57 -12.48
CA MET A 210 8.06 11.41 -11.39
C MET A 210 7.19 12.66 -11.24
N LYS A 211 5.88 12.47 -11.09
CA LYS A 211 4.96 13.53 -10.66
C LYS A 211 4.87 13.55 -9.13
N PRO A 212 4.68 14.72 -8.52
CA PRO A 212 4.41 14.81 -7.08
C PRO A 212 3.21 13.95 -6.69
N PHE A 213 3.24 13.38 -5.49
CA PHE A 213 2.09 12.67 -4.95
C PHE A 213 0.96 13.66 -4.66
N ASP A 214 -0.24 13.34 -5.13
CA ASP A 214 -1.43 14.17 -4.99
C ASP A 214 -2.32 13.64 -3.85
N ARG A 215 -1.88 13.91 -2.62
CA ARG A 215 -2.62 13.54 -1.42
C ARG A 215 -3.86 14.42 -1.24
N GLU A 216 -3.75 15.70 -1.53
CA GLU A 216 -4.80 16.69 -1.26
C GLU A 216 -6.12 16.34 -1.98
N ASN A 217 -6.07 16.02 -3.26
CA ASN A 217 -7.27 15.63 -4.02
C ASN A 217 -7.96 14.39 -3.46
N PHE A 218 -7.18 13.40 -3.00
CA PHE A 218 -7.77 12.20 -2.42
C PHE A 218 -8.45 12.52 -1.08
N LEU A 219 -7.79 13.28 -0.21
CA LEU A 219 -8.32 13.68 1.09
C LEU A 219 -9.55 14.58 0.94
N GLU A 220 -9.52 15.53 0.00
CA GLU A 220 -10.65 16.38 -0.31
C GLU A 220 -11.88 15.56 -0.77
N GLY A 221 -11.66 14.50 -1.54
CA GLY A 221 -12.70 13.57 -1.94
C GLY A 221 -13.36 12.82 -0.78
N LEU A 222 -12.71 12.72 0.37
CA LEU A 222 -13.27 12.05 1.56
C LEU A 222 -13.95 13.01 2.54
N ARG A 223 -13.78 14.33 2.42
CA ARG A 223 -14.40 15.30 3.31
C ARG A 223 -15.93 15.28 3.16
N GLU A 224 -16.64 15.31 4.28
CA GLU A 224 -18.12 15.29 4.28
C GLU A 224 -18.74 16.49 3.55
N GLU A 225 -18.05 17.63 3.58
CA GLU A 225 -18.45 18.87 2.93
C GLU A 225 -18.42 18.80 1.40
N ASN A 226 -17.63 17.87 0.85
CA ASN A 226 -17.55 17.69 -0.59
C ASN A 226 -18.76 16.90 -1.11
N CYS A 227 -19.69 17.59 -1.75
CA CYS A 227 -20.95 17.04 -2.25
C CYS A 227 -20.89 16.55 -3.71
N ASN A 228 -19.71 16.56 -4.36
CA ASN A 228 -19.64 16.03 -5.73
C ASN A 228 -19.85 14.50 -5.76
N ALA A 229 -20.25 13.97 -6.92
CA ALA A 229 -20.58 12.54 -7.07
C ALA A 229 -19.38 11.62 -6.79
N ASP A 230 -18.18 12.01 -7.18
CA ASP A 230 -16.95 11.22 -7.00
C ASP A 230 -16.54 11.15 -5.53
N ALA A 231 -16.67 12.28 -4.80
CA ALA A 231 -16.44 12.33 -3.37
C ALA A 231 -17.44 11.47 -2.60
N ALA A 232 -18.72 11.56 -2.94
CA ALA A 232 -19.76 10.73 -2.33
C ALA A 232 -19.52 9.22 -2.58
N TYR A 233 -19.01 8.87 -3.76
CA TYR A 233 -18.65 7.49 -4.10
C TYR A 233 -17.42 7.01 -3.33
N SER A 234 -16.39 7.83 -3.22
CA SER A 234 -15.17 7.53 -2.45
C SER A 234 -15.48 7.28 -0.97
N ARG A 235 -16.35 8.11 -0.35
CA ARG A 235 -16.81 7.89 1.02
C ARG A 235 -17.59 6.58 1.19
N LYS A 236 -18.46 6.24 0.24
CA LYS A 236 -19.17 4.94 0.25
C LYS A 236 -18.21 3.75 0.18
N ILE A 237 -17.17 3.85 -0.65
CA ILE A 237 -16.12 2.82 -0.73
C ILE A 237 -15.40 2.72 0.62
N LYS A 238 -14.96 3.85 1.19
CA LYS A 238 -14.27 3.88 2.48
C LYS A 238 -15.11 3.23 3.58
N ILE A 239 -16.37 3.61 3.74
CA ILE A 239 -17.30 3.05 4.74
C ILE A 239 -17.49 1.55 4.52
N LYS A 240 -17.58 1.09 3.26
CA LYS A 240 -17.77 -0.32 2.94
C LYS A 240 -16.53 -1.16 3.25
N PHE A 241 -15.32 -0.62 3.05
CA PHE A 241 -14.06 -1.32 3.35
C PHE A 241 -13.66 -1.23 4.82
N ASP A 242 -14.01 -0.14 5.50
CA ASP A 242 -13.67 0.10 6.90
C ASP A 242 -14.90 0.52 7.71
N PRO A 243 -15.87 -0.41 7.89
CA PRO A 243 -17.11 -0.12 8.60
C PRO A 243 -16.91 0.16 10.09
N THR A 244 -15.79 -0.26 10.63
CA THR A 244 -15.42 -0.08 12.05
C THR A 244 -14.56 1.14 12.31
N HIS A 245 -14.15 1.84 11.26
CA HIS A 245 -13.35 3.08 11.32
C HIS A 245 -12.05 2.91 12.11
N ILE A 246 -11.35 1.78 11.92
CA ILE A 246 -10.02 1.59 12.55
C ILE A 246 -8.91 2.29 11.78
N LEU A 247 -9.08 2.53 10.47
CA LEU A 247 -8.18 3.36 9.67
C LEU A 247 -8.61 4.83 9.74
N PRO A 248 -7.69 5.79 9.53
CA PRO A 248 -8.00 7.21 9.68
C PRO A 248 -9.24 7.62 8.91
N ILE A 249 -10.06 8.47 9.53
CA ILE A 249 -11.10 9.26 8.88
C ILE A 249 -10.45 10.61 8.60
N VAL A 250 -10.58 11.09 7.39
CA VAL A 250 -9.94 12.33 6.93
C VAL A 250 -10.98 13.40 6.74
#